data_a848833396f7de0b3ba84490f0af9711
#
_entry.id   a848833396f7de0b3ba84490f0af9711
#
_cell.length_a   1.000
_cell.length_b   1.000
_cell.length_c   1.000
_cell.angle_alpha   90.00
_cell.angle_beta   90.00
_cell.angle_gamma   90.00
#
_symmetry.space_group_name_H-M   'P 1'
#
loop_
_entity.id
_entity.type
_entity.pdbx_description
1 polymer ?
#
loop_
_entity_poly.entity_id
_entity_poly.type
_entity_poly.pdbx_seq_one_letter_code
_entity_poly.pdbx_strand_id
1 'polypeptide(L)'
;MEKISQFFESLASDGEFFTGVLGYTKYILPALAIWLLVRCVCSMLAEKYEPEIWGYLKPPRGQFIPIRHWECVIGRSPSSDVVLDFPTISRSHAVLVRNSRGTWRLYDIDSRGGAAVNGEPVPEHGSVVNTGDTIVLADIPLRFEGLSDEELDMQSSRRHRPGGTISPAFS
;
A
#
# COMPACT_ATOMS: atom_id res chain seq x y z
N MET A 1 -32.61 -38.22 28.48
CA MET A 1 -31.55 -38.88 27.65
C MET A 1 -32.11 -39.95 26.72
N GLU A 2 -33.20 -40.60 27.09
CA GLU A 2 -33.87 -41.66 26.26
C GLU A 2 -34.39 -41.18 24.89
N LYS A 3 -34.92 -39.96 24.80
CA LYS A 3 -35.45 -39.43 23.52
C LYS A 3 -34.38 -39.20 22.46
N ILE A 4 -33.16 -38.94 22.88
CA ILE A 4 -32.03 -38.69 21.97
C ILE A 4 -31.49 -40.01 21.43
N SER A 5 -31.43 -41.04 22.26
CA SER A 5 -31.01 -42.38 21.83
C SER A 5 -32.01 -43.01 20.87
N GLN A 6 -33.34 -42.86 21.14
CA GLN A 6 -34.38 -43.34 20.22
C GLN A 6 -34.39 -42.60 18.87
N PHE A 7 -34.05 -41.31 18.86
CA PHE A 7 -33.87 -40.56 17.61
C PHE A 7 -32.67 -41.06 16.80
N PHE A 8 -31.55 -41.33 17.44
CA PHE A 8 -30.37 -41.91 16.77
C PHE A 8 -30.59 -43.37 16.31
N GLU A 9 -31.35 -44.18 17.05
CA GLU A 9 -31.72 -45.54 16.64
C GLU A 9 -32.68 -45.53 15.43
N SER A 10 -33.66 -44.59 15.40
CA SER A 10 -34.55 -44.47 14.24
C SER A 10 -33.82 -44.00 12.98
N LEU A 11 -32.81 -43.11 13.15
CA LEU A 11 -31.94 -42.70 12.04
C LEU A 11 -31.01 -43.82 11.55
N ALA A 12 -30.61 -44.73 12.42
CA ALA A 12 -29.74 -45.86 12.07
C ALA A 12 -30.51 -47.03 11.39
N SER A 13 -31.83 -47.11 11.56
CA SER A 13 -32.65 -48.18 10.98
C SER A 13 -33.02 -47.95 9.51
N ASP A 14 -32.96 -46.72 8.99
CA ASP A 14 -33.21 -46.39 7.59
C ASP A 14 -31.93 -46.51 6.75
N GLY A 15 -31.55 -47.77 6.45
CA GLY A 15 -30.40 -48.08 5.60
C GLY A 15 -30.46 -47.45 4.20
N GLU A 16 -31.63 -47.16 3.68
CA GLU A 16 -31.81 -46.44 2.41
C GLU A 16 -31.45 -44.95 2.51
N PHE A 17 -31.71 -44.33 3.65
CA PHE A 17 -31.31 -42.92 3.89
C PHE A 17 -29.78 -42.76 3.92
N PHE A 18 -29.07 -43.70 4.60
CA PHE A 18 -27.62 -43.69 4.67
C PHE A 18 -26.96 -43.97 3.31
N THR A 19 -27.49 -44.86 2.52
CA THR A 19 -26.96 -45.17 1.17
C THR A 19 -27.20 -43.98 0.22
N GLY A 20 -28.33 -43.27 0.35
CA GLY A 20 -28.58 -42.03 -0.39
C GLY A 20 -27.62 -40.91 0.01
N VAL A 21 -27.44 -40.66 1.31
CA VAL A 21 -26.53 -39.63 1.82
C VAL A 21 -25.07 -39.92 1.42
N LEU A 22 -24.61 -41.17 1.55
CA LEU A 22 -23.29 -41.59 1.10
C LEU A 22 -23.11 -41.47 -0.43
N GLY A 23 -24.18 -41.65 -1.20
CA GLY A 23 -24.20 -41.45 -2.65
C GLY A 23 -23.93 -39.98 -3.05
N TYR A 24 -24.47 -39.06 -2.28
CA TYR A 24 -24.29 -37.61 -2.56
C TYR A 24 -22.99 -37.05 -1.98
N THR A 25 -22.45 -37.59 -0.88
CA THR A 25 -21.21 -37.09 -0.24
C THR A 25 -20.02 -37.15 -1.17
N LYS A 26 -19.93 -38.12 -2.05
CA LYS A 26 -18.85 -38.27 -3.03
C LYS A 26 -18.82 -37.08 -4.05
N TYR A 27 -19.93 -36.38 -4.23
CA TYR A 27 -20.01 -35.21 -5.10
C TYR A 27 -19.98 -33.91 -4.30
N ILE A 28 -20.62 -33.87 -3.13
CA ILE A 28 -20.72 -32.69 -2.27
C ILE A 28 -19.35 -32.30 -1.70
N LEU A 29 -18.57 -33.26 -1.22
CA LEU A 29 -17.24 -33.02 -0.64
C LEU A 29 -16.27 -32.40 -1.64
N PRO A 30 -16.07 -32.96 -2.86
CA PRO A 30 -15.18 -32.32 -3.83
C PRO A 30 -15.70 -30.97 -4.33
N ALA A 31 -17.03 -30.81 -4.49
CA ALA A 31 -17.62 -29.53 -4.86
C ALA A 31 -17.38 -28.46 -3.79
N LEU A 32 -17.54 -28.80 -2.52
CA LEU A 32 -17.23 -27.91 -1.38
C LEU A 32 -15.75 -27.56 -1.33
N ALA A 33 -14.87 -28.56 -1.55
CA ALA A 33 -13.43 -28.35 -1.57
C ALA A 33 -13.01 -27.39 -2.71
N ILE A 34 -13.57 -27.57 -3.90
CA ILE A 34 -13.31 -26.66 -5.05
C ILE A 34 -13.85 -25.27 -4.74
N TRP A 35 -15.05 -25.13 -4.18
CA TRP A 35 -15.63 -23.83 -3.81
C TRP A 35 -14.77 -23.11 -2.76
N LEU A 36 -14.27 -23.82 -1.74
CA LEU A 36 -13.36 -23.26 -0.74
C LEU A 36 -12.02 -22.85 -1.35
N LEU A 37 -11.46 -23.67 -2.26
CA LEU A 37 -10.23 -23.36 -2.98
C LEU A 37 -10.39 -22.09 -3.83
N VAL A 38 -11.46 -22.02 -4.62
CA VAL A 38 -11.76 -20.83 -5.44
C VAL A 38 -11.94 -19.61 -4.56
N ARG A 39 -12.65 -19.72 -3.45
CA ARG A 39 -12.84 -18.61 -2.53
C ARG A 39 -11.52 -18.16 -1.87
N CYS A 40 -10.65 -19.10 -1.51
CA CYS A 40 -9.32 -18.82 -0.96
C CYS A 40 -8.44 -18.10 -1.99
N VAL A 41 -8.38 -18.59 -3.22
CA VAL A 41 -7.63 -17.97 -4.32
C VAL A 41 -8.20 -16.59 -4.66
N CYS A 42 -9.51 -16.46 -4.76
CA CYS A 42 -10.15 -15.15 -4.97
C CYS A 42 -9.87 -14.17 -3.84
N SER A 43 -9.83 -14.63 -2.59
CA SER A 43 -9.47 -13.80 -1.44
C SER A 43 -8.02 -13.31 -1.53
N MET A 44 -7.09 -14.20 -1.90
CA MET A 44 -5.67 -13.82 -2.10
C MET A 44 -5.48 -12.85 -3.28
N LEU A 45 -6.25 -13.01 -4.36
CA LEU A 45 -6.19 -12.12 -5.53
C LEU A 45 -6.96 -10.81 -5.32
N ALA A 46 -7.94 -10.78 -4.43
CA ALA A 46 -8.75 -9.61 -4.13
C ALA A 46 -8.08 -8.64 -3.14
N GLU A 47 -7.04 -9.09 -2.43
CA GLU A 47 -6.28 -8.22 -1.55
C GLU A 47 -5.38 -7.31 -2.41
N LYS A 48 -6.00 -6.27 -2.99
CA LYS A 48 -5.28 -5.12 -3.54
C LYS A 48 -4.57 -4.47 -2.37
N TYR A 49 -3.29 -4.77 -2.21
CA TYR A 49 -2.42 -4.02 -1.34
C TYR A 49 -2.37 -2.58 -1.87
N GLU A 50 -3.17 -1.70 -1.28
CA GLU A 50 -3.03 -0.26 -1.51
C GLU A 50 -1.84 0.21 -0.66
N PRO A 51 -0.73 0.61 -1.29
CA PRO A 51 0.45 1.04 -0.55
C PRO A 51 0.11 2.27 0.31
N GLU A 52 0.68 2.33 1.49
CA GLU A 52 0.60 3.51 2.32
C GLU A 52 1.16 4.72 1.59
N ILE A 53 0.41 5.83 1.59
CA ILE A 53 0.91 7.09 1.06
C ILE A 53 1.40 7.90 2.26
N TRP A 54 2.68 8.19 2.27
CA TRP A 54 3.37 8.91 3.35
C TRP A 54 3.44 10.41 3.10
N GLY A 55 3.24 10.82 1.86
CA GLY A 55 3.28 12.21 1.43
C GLY A 55 3.19 12.34 -0.09
N TYR A 56 3.33 13.56 -0.56
CA TYR A 56 3.26 13.89 -1.98
C TYR A 56 4.39 14.83 -2.37
N LEU A 57 4.89 14.67 -3.58
CA LEU A 57 5.74 15.65 -4.25
C LEU A 57 4.96 16.30 -5.38
N LYS A 58 4.92 17.63 -5.39
CA LYS A 58 4.23 18.43 -6.41
C LYS A 58 5.25 19.10 -7.31
N PRO A 59 5.42 18.63 -8.55
CA PRO A 59 6.24 19.31 -9.53
C PRO A 59 5.56 20.62 -10.01
N PRO A 60 6.30 21.57 -10.61
CA PRO A 60 5.75 22.85 -11.09
C PRO A 60 4.71 22.65 -12.21
N ARG A 61 4.81 21.57 -12.95
CA ARG A 61 3.83 21.15 -13.96
C ARG A 61 3.60 19.64 -13.80
N GLY A 62 2.35 19.24 -13.55
CA GLY A 62 2.00 17.83 -13.44
C GLY A 62 1.13 17.52 -12.22
N GLN A 63 0.87 16.25 -12.05
CA GLN A 63 0.07 15.72 -10.96
C GLN A 63 0.93 15.49 -9.71
N PHE A 64 0.31 15.43 -8.56
CA PHE A 64 0.95 15.02 -7.32
C PHE A 64 1.51 13.59 -7.46
N ILE A 65 2.77 13.43 -7.10
CA ILE A 65 3.46 12.14 -7.11
C ILE A 65 3.43 11.60 -5.69
N PRO A 66 2.74 10.48 -5.43
CA PRO A 66 2.64 9.90 -4.09
C PRO A 66 3.95 9.26 -3.66
N ILE A 67 4.36 9.53 -2.43
CA ILE A 67 5.46 8.85 -1.76
C ILE A 67 4.89 7.64 -1.04
N ARG A 68 5.28 6.44 -1.46
CA ARG A 68 4.71 5.16 -1.01
C ARG A 68 5.59 4.41 -0.02
N HIS A 69 6.80 4.88 0.21
CA HIS A 69 7.78 4.25 1.08
C HIS A 69 8.39 5.29 2.03
N TRP A 70 8.75 4.85 3.22
CA TRP A 70 9.45 5.67 4.21
C TRP A 70 10.87 6.07 3.75
N GLU A 71 11.43 5.32 2.81
CA GLU A 71 12.65 5.64 2.06
C GLU A 71 12.30 5.64 0.57
N CYS A 72 12.56 6.76 -0.08
CA CYS A 72 12.09 7.02 -1.44
C CYS A 72 13.23 7.57 -2.28
N VAL A 73 13.64 6.82 -3.29
CA VAL A 73 14.63 7.26 -4.27
C VAL A 73 13.95 8.11 -5.33
N ILE A 74 14.49 9.32 -5.52
CA ILE A 74 14.00 10.28 -6.52
C ILE A 74 15.03 10.37 -7.64
N GLY A 75 14.61 10.20 -8.88
CA GLY A 75 15.51 10.27 -10.02
C GLY A 75 14.83 10.09 -11.36
N ARG A 76 15.64 10.13 -12.43
CA ARG A 76 15.13 9.93 -13.79
C ARG A 76 15.01 8.46 -14.19
N SER A 77 15.62 7.54 -13.44
CA SER A 77 15.54 6.13 -13.73
C SER A 77 14.12 5.60 -13.58
N PRO A 78 13.61 4.73 -14.48
CA PRO A 78 12.37 4.01 -14.28
C PRO A 78 12.36 3.11 -13.03
N SER A 79 13.55 2.80 -12.49
CA SER A 79 13.72 2.04 -11.24
C SER A 79 13.66 2.89 -9.97
N SER A 80 13.53 4.21 -10.08
CA SER A 80 13.34 5.11 -8.94
C SER A 80 11.88 5.03 -8.45
N ASP A 81 11.67 5.25 -7.15
CA ASP A 81 10.32 5.26 -6.55
C ASP A 81 9.53 6.48 -7.03
N VAL A 82 10.20 7.62 -7.17
CA VAL A 82 9.67 8.82 -7.81
C VAL A 82 10.45 9.09 -9.08
N VAL A 83 9.79 8.87 -10.22
CA VAL A 83 10.40 9.08 -11.54
C VAL A 83 10.13 10.51 -12.01
N LEU A 84 11.22 11.26 -12.20
CA LEU A 84 11.21 12.61 -12.75
C LEU A 84 11.92 12.59 -14.11
N ASP A 85 11.16 12.53 -15.18
CA ASP A 85 11.70 12.45 -16.55
C ASP A 85 12.14 13.82 -17.07
N PHE A 86 13.18 14.37 -16.42
CA PHE A 86 13.85 15.61 -16.86
C PHE A 86 15.32 15.31 -17.16
N PRO A 87 15.88 15.84 -18.27
CA PRO A 87 17.27 15.59 -18.67
C PRO A 87 18.31 16.04 -17.64
N THR A 88 17.99 17.07 -16.86
CA THR A 88 18.83 17.65 -15.81
C THR A 88 18.90 16.81 -14.55
N ILE A 89 17.92 15.92 -14.35
CA ILE A 89 17.86 15.02 -13.20
C ILE A 89 18.77 13.79 -13.43
N SER A 90 19.58 13.44 -12.43
CA SER A 90 20.39 12.22 -12.42
C SER A 90 19.51 10.97 -12.34
N ARG A 91 20.02 9.80 -12.78
CA ARG A 91 19.28 8.53 -12.74
C ARG A 91 18.79 8.19 -11.31
N SER A 92 19.67 8.31 -10.33
CA SER A 92 19.36 8.38 -8.92
C SER A 92 19.88 9.73 -8.46
N HIS A 93 19.02 10.66 -8.05
CA HIS A 93 19.41 12.03 -7.78
C HIS A 93 19.45 12.31 -6.27
N ALA A 94 18.40 11.94 -5.59
CA ALA A 94 18.26 12.16 -4.15
C ALA A 94 17.47 11.04 -3.49
N VAL A 95 17.63 10.89 -2.18
CA VAL A 95 16.81 10.00 -1.34
C VAL A 95 16.10 10.83 -0.29
N LEU A 96 14.81 10.64 -0.19
CA LEU A 96 13.97 11.22 0.85
C LEU A 96 13.62 10.13 1.87
N VAL A 97 14.03 10.30 3.12
CA VAL A 97 13.88 9.31 4.19
C VAL A 97 13.04 9.88 5.32
N ARG A 98 12.07 9.13 5.79
CA ARG A 98 11.30 9.43 7.00
C ARG A 98 11.84 8.59 8.16
N ASN A 99 12.24 9.25 9.24
CA ASN A 99 12.69 8.55 10.43
C ASN A 99 11.51 8.07 11.31
N SER A 100 11.79 7.27 12.33
CA SER A 100 10.80 6.75 13.28
C SER A 100 10.09 7.84 14.11
N ARG A 101 10.59 9.09 14.10
CA ARG A 101 9.96 10.24 14.77
C ARG A 101 9.08 11.08 13.82
N GLY A 102 8.84 10.58 12.61
CA GLY A 102 8.02 11.28 11.62
C GLY A 102 8.74 12.39 10.84
N THR A 103 10.02 12.65 11.10
CA THR A 103 10.79 13.70 10.45
C THR A 103 11.32 13.23 9.10
N TRP A 104 11.11 14.02 8.07
CA TRP A 104 11.66 13.76 6.74
C TRP A 104 13.04 14.39 6.58
N ARG A 105 13.91 13.72 5.86
CA ARG A 105 15.26 14.19 5.56
C ARG A 105 15.62 13.85 4.11
N LEU A 106 16.12 14.85 3.40
CA LEU A 106 16.59 14.71 2.03
C LEU A 106 18.11 14.55 2.02
N TYR A 107 18.58 13.60 1.23
CA TYR A 107 20.01 13.36 0.95
C TYR A 107 20.25 13.48 -0.55
N ASP A 108 21.30 14.17 -0.95
CA ASP A 108 21.80 14.14 -2.32
C ASP A 108 22.69 12.89 -2.51
N ILE A 109 22.44 12.15 -3.59
CA ILE A 109 23.24 10.95 -3.91
C ILE A 109 24.22 11.29 -5.03
N ASP A 110 25.17 12.18 -4.74
CA ASP A 110 26.21 12.60 -5.67
C ASP A 110 25.64 12.98 -7.06
N SER A 111 24.59 13.78 -7.03
CA SER A 111 23.90 14.20 -8.24
C SER A 111 24.70 15.25 -9.01
N ARG A 112 24.55 15.30 -10.33
CA ARG A 112 25.25 16.28 -11.17
C ARG A 112 24.74 17.71 -10.99
N GLY A 113 23.47 17.84 -10.69
CA GLY A 113 22.79 19.14 -10.58
C GLY A 113 22.67 19.66 -9.16
N GLY A 114 23.01 18.83 -8.16
CA GLY A 114 22.84 19.13 -6.75
C GLY A 114 21.38 19.12 -6.30
N ALA A 115 21.17 19.04 -4.99
CA ALA A 115 19.90 19.19 -4.34
C ALA A 115 19.90 20.34 -3.36
N ALA A 116 18.78 21.05 -3.23
CA ALA A 116 18.60 22.13 -2.26
C ALA A 116 17.22 22.06 -1.62
N VAL A 117 17.09 22.53 -0.38
CA VAL A 117 15.83 22.69 0.33
C VAL A 117 15.66 24.17 0.67
N ASN A 118 14.57 24.79 0.21
CA ASN A 118 14.29 26.21 0.38
C ASN A 118 15.44 27.14 -0.06
N GLY A 119 16.20 26.72 -1.08
CA GLY A 119 17.34 27.47 -1.62
C GLY A 119 18.68 27.19 -0.92
N GLU A 120 18.71 26.40 0.15
CA GLU A 120 19.95 25.99 0.81
C GLU A 120 20.41 24.64 0.26
N PRO A 121 21.68 24.49 -0.19
CA PRO A 121 22.22 23.24 -0.66
C PRO A 121 22.15 22.15 0.41
N VAL A 122 21.80 20.94 0.00
CA VAL A 122 21.73 19.77 0.89
C VAL A 122 23.16 19.32 1.25
N PRO A 123 23.54 19.33 2.54
CA PRO A 123 24.84 18.85 2.98
C PRO A 123 24.90 17.31 2.97
N GLU A 124 26.09 16.73 3.08
CA GLU A 124 26.29 15.25 3.09
C GLU A 124 25.47 14.52 4.18
N HIS A 125 25.24 15.19 5.32
CA HIS A 125 24.41 14.62 6.40
C HIS A 125 22.90 14.81 6.19
N GLY A 126 22.50 15.35 5.03
CA GLY A 126 21.11 15.58 4.63
C GLY A 126 20.47 16.80 5.29
N SER A 127 19.44 17.33 4.65
CA SER A 127 18.60 18.44 5.15
C SER A 127 17.25 17.94 5.64
N VAL A 128 16.74 18.52 6.73
CA VAL A 128 15.38 18.27 7.22
C VAL A 128 14.40 18.93 6.25
N VAL A 129 13.33 18.22 5.93
CA VAL A 129 12.26 18.68 5.03
C VAL A 129 10.94 18.66 5.78
N ASN A 130 10.26 19.78 5.82
CA ASN A 130 8.95 19.93 6.44
C ASN A 130 7.85 20.07 5.36
N THR A 131 6.62 19.80 5.73
CA THR A 131 5.47 20.02 4.85
C THR A 131 5.40 21.47 4.41
N GLY A 132 5.29 21.67 3.11
CA GLY A 132 5.29 23.00 2.48
C GLY A 132 6.66 23.47 1.99
N ASP A 133 7.75 22.79 2.35
CA ASP A 133 9.08 23.13 1.86
C ASP A 133 9.22 22.87 0.35
N THR A 134 10.09 23.65 -0.27
CA THR A 134 10.45 23.49 -1.67
C THR A 134 11.78 22.77 -1.81
N ILE A 135 11.74 21.57 -2.37
CA ILE A 135 12.92 20.78 -2.75
C ILE A 135 13.28 21.17 -4.18
N VAL A 136 14.52 21.54 -4.42
CA VAL A 136 15.02 21.81 -5.78
C VAL A 136 16.03 20.72 -6.13
N LEU A 137 15.77 19.98 -7.19
CA LEU A 137 16.68 18.98 -7.73
C LEU A 137 17.19 19.48 -9.09
N ALA A 138 18.47 19.78 -9.15
CA ALA A 138 19.07 20.55 -10.25
C ALA A 138 18.34 21.90 -10.46
N ASP A 139 17.46 21.96 -11.44
CA ASP A 139 16.65 23.15 -11.80
C ASP A 139 15.15 22.94 -11.60
N ILE A 140 14.73 21.79 -11.07
CA ILE A 140 13.32 21.41 -10.91
C ILE A 140 12.86 21.62 -9.48
N PRO A 141 12.01 22.63 -9.21
CA PRO A 141 11.43 22.82 -7.89
C PRO A 141 10.27 21.84 -7.67
N LEU A 142 10.26 21.18 -6.52
CA LEU A 142 9.24 20.25 -6.07
C LEU A 142 8.73 20.73 -4.72
N ARG A 143 7.43 20.92 -4.58
CA ARG A 143 6.84 21.20 -3.27
C ARG A 143 6.58 19.88 -2.55
N PHE A 144 7.06 19.77 -1.33
CA PHE A 144 6.85 18.62 -0.48
C PHE A 144 5.60 18.81 0.40
N GLU A 145 4.74 17.81 0.41
CA GLU A 145 3.56 17.74 1.27
C GLU A 145 3.55 16.38 1.98
N GLY A 146 4.15 16.33 3.17
CA GLY A 146 4.14 15.16 4.04
C GLY A 146 2.80 15.04 4.76
N LEU A 147 2.29 13.83 4.90
CA LEU A 147 1.12 13.57 5.73
C LEU A 147 1.52 13.54 7.21
N SER A 148 0.67 14.11 8.05
CA SER A 148 0.81 14.05 9.50
C SER A 148 0.52 12.63 10.02
N ASP A 149 1.00 12.32 11.22
CA ASP A 149 0.72 11.02 11.85
C ASP A 149 -0.79 10.79 12.04
N GLU A 150 -1.55 11.85 12.31
CA GLU A 150 -3.02 11.78 12.41
C GLU A 150 -3.69 11.42 11.07
N GLU A 151 -3.17 11.96 9.95
CA GLU A 151 -3.68 11.64 8.61
C GLU A 151 -3.33 10.21 8.20
N LEU A 152 -2.14 9.74 8.58
CA LEU A 152 -1.72 8.35 8.38
C LEU A 152 -2.59 7.38 9.19
N ASP A 153 -2.89 7.68 10.45
CA ASP A 153 -3.79 6.89 11.28
C ASP A 153 -5.22 6.88 10.73
N MET A 154 -5.70 8.00 10.19
CA MET A 154 -6.99 8.05 9.50
C MET A 154 -7.01 7.21 8.22
N GLN A 155 -5.91 7.17 7.46
CA GLN A 155 -5.79 6.29 6.29
C GLN A 155 -5.84 4.82 6.69
N SER A 156 -5.09 4.44 7.73
CA SER A 156 -5.06 3.07 8.24
C SER A 156 -6.44 2.62 8.73
N SER A 157 -7.14 3.50 9.45
CA SER A 157 -8.50 3.26 9.97
C SER A 157 -9.55 3.12 8.87
N ARG A 158 -9.41 3.86 7.76
CA ARG A 158 -10.30 3.76 6.59
C ARG A 158 -10.10 2.47 5.81
N ARG A 159 -8.89 1.93 5.77
CA ARG A 159 -8.57 0.64 5.11
C ARG A 159 -9.23 -0.54 5.80
N HIS A 160 -9.43 -0.49 7.10
CA HIS A 160 -10.15 -1.52 7.86
C HIS A 160 -11.67 -1.49 7.67
N ARG A 161 -12.23 -0.48 6.95
CA ARG A 161 -13.65 -0.44 6.56
C ARG A 161 -13.80 -0.95 5.13
N PRO A 162 -14.43 -2.10 4.89
CA PRO A 162 -14.71 -2.60 3.54
C PRO A 162 -15.67 -1.61 2.83
N GLY A 163 -15.20 -0.93 1.79
CA GLY A 163 -16.05 -0.13 0.89
C GLY A 163 -15.70 1.36 0.72
N GLY A 164 -14.55 1.88 1.17
CA GLY A 164 -14.22 3.29 1.03
C GLY A 164 -13.26 3.60 -0.13
N THR A 165 -13.76 4.21 -1.20
CA THR A 165 -12.93 4.84 -2.24
C THR A 165 -12.35 6.13 -1.69
N ILE A 166 -11.01 6.26 -1.63
CA ILE A 166 -10.33 7.46 -1.17
C ILE A 166 -10.22 8.41 -2.36
N SER A 167 -10.95 9.52 -2.32
CA SER A 167 -10.68 10.68 -3.18
C SER A 167 -9.90 11.71 -2.35
N PRO A 168 -8.74 12.20 -2.79
CA PRO A 168 -8.03 13.25 -2.07
C PRO A 168 -8.85 14.53 -2.12
N ALA A 169 -9.25 15.02 -0.97
CA ALA A 169 -9.87 16.33 -0.84
C ALA A 169 -8.77 17.40 -0.76
N PHE A 170 -8.46 17.98 -1.91
CA PHE A 170 -7.66 19.20 -1.98
C PHE A 170 -8.58 20.35 -2.37
N SER A 171 -8.67 21.31 -1.48
CA SER A 171 -9.22 22.66 -1.76
C SER A 171 -8.08 23.60 -2.13
#